data_9e008ea0929cc97e2d72c2ad9fe19f38
#
_entry.id   9e008ea0929cc97e2d72c2ad9fe19f38
#
_cell.length_a   1.000
_cell.length_b   1.000
_cell.length_c   1.000
_cell.angle_alpha   90.00
_cell.angle_beta   90.00
_cell.angle_gamma   90.00
#
_symmetry.space_group_name_H-M   'P 1'
#
loop_
_entity.id
_entity.type
_entity.pdbx_description
1 polymer ?
#
loop_
_entity_poly.entity_id
_entity_poly.type
_entity_poly.pdbx_seq_one_letter_code
_entity_poly.pdbx_strand_id
1 'polypeptide(L)'
;MKNEIQTILKTSKTIAVVGASKNEKKDSYKVMKYLQLKGYKIFPINPYLSDKKILGETVYDKIEDIQNDIDIVNVFRPSDEVFIIAK
;
A
#
# COMPACT_ATOMS: atom_id res chain seq x y z
N MET A 1 -17.59 0.75 10.37
CA MET A 1 -16.52 0.38 9.47
C MET A 1 -15.70 1.57 8.96
N LYS A 2 -16.32 2.60 8.42
CA LYS A 2 -15.59 3.79 7.96
C LYS A 2 -14.84 4.48 9.09
N ASN A 3 -15.43 4.55 10.27
CA ASN A 3 -14.81 5.23 11.41
C ASN A 3 -13.56 4.51 11.89
N GLU A 4 -13.57 3.18 11.86
CA GLU A 4 -12.42 2.40 12.27
C GLU A 4 -11.24 2.62 11.33
N ILE A 5 -11.50 2.61 10.03
CA ILE A 5 -10.46 2.84 9.02
C ILE A 5 -9.90 4.25 9.17
N GLN A 6 -10.74 5.25 9.37
CA GLN A 6 -10.29 6.62 9.54
C GLN A 6 -9.45 6.79 10.79
N THR A 7 -9.82 6.12 11.88
CA THR A 7 -9.05 6.18 13.12
C THR A 7 -7.68 5.56 12.93
N ILE A 8 -7.60 4.40 12.27
CA ILE A 8 -6.34 3.73 11.99
C ILE A 8 -5.45 4.63 11.13
N LEU A 9 -6.00 5.24 10.07
CA LEU A 9 -5.24 6.11 9.18
C LEU A 9 -4.73 7.37 9.88
N LYS A 10 -5.47 7.90 10.85
CA LYS A 10 -5.04 9.09 11.58
C LYS A 10 -3.80 8.84 12.42
N THR A 11 -3.67 7.63 12.95
CA THR A 11 -2.55 7.28 13.83
C THR A 11 -1.41 6.60 13.11
N SER A 12 -1.66 6.08 11.91
CA SER A 12 -0.68 5.32 11.15
C SER A 12 0.07 6.22 10.19
N LYS A 13 1.34 5.91 9.92
CA LYS A 13 2.18 6.70 9.03
C LYS A 13 2.74 5.90 7.86
N THR A 14 2.87 4.60 8.02
CA THR A 14 3.47 3.71 7.01
C THR A 14 2.46 2.66 6.59
N ILE A 15 2.31 2.49 5.29
CA ILE A 15 1.31 1.57 4.74
C ILE A 15 1.96 0.72 3.65
N ALA A 16 1.99 -0.59 3.86
CA ALA A 16 2.42 -1.52 2.84
C ALA A 16 1.23 -1.87 1.94
N VAL A 17 1.43 -1.82 0.63
CA VAL A 17 0.38 -2.11 -0.34
C VAL A 17 0.76 -3.35 -1.11
N VAL A 18 0.17 -4.48 -0.74
CA VAL A 18 0.40 -5.77 -1.39
C VAL A 18 -0.48 -5.86 -2.63
N GLY A 19 0.10 -6.28 -3.74
CA GLY A 19 -0.60 -6.29 -5.01
C GLY A 19 -0.59 -4.93 -5.69
N ALA A 20 0.43 -4.13 -5.40
CA ALA A 20 0.58 -2.80 -6.00
C ALA A 20 0.70 -2.89 -7.52
N SER A 21 0.17 -1.90 -8.22
CA SER A 21 0.19 -1.85 -9.67
C SER A 21 0.70 -0.50 -10.15
N LYS A 22 1.45 -0.49 -11.24
CA LYS A 22 1.84 0.74 -11.92
C LYS A 22 0.79 1.23 -12.91
N ASN A 23 -0.28 0.46 -13.09
CA ASN A 23 -1.37 0.82 -13.99
C ASN A 23 -2.30 1.82 -13.29
N GLU A 24 -2.38 3.03 -13.82
CA GLU A 24 -3.15 4.12 -13.24
C GLU A 24 -4.64 3.81 -13.13
N LYS A 25 -5.13 2.85 -13.89
CA LYS A 25 -6.54 2.46 -13.87
C LYS A 25 -6.87 1.48 -12.76
N LYS A 26 -5.86 0.86 -12.15
CA LYS A 26 -6.08 -0.10 -11.08
C LYS A 26 -6.38 0.58 -9.76
N ASP A 27 -7.23 -0.06 -8.95
CA ASP A 27 -7.62 0.51 -7.65
C ASP A 27 -6.43 0.67 -6.72
N SER A 28 -5.49 -0.29 -6.74
CA SER A 28 -4.30 -0.19 -5.89
C SER A 28 -3.49 1.07 -6.20
N TYR A 29 -3.34 1.42 -7.47
CA TYR A 29 -2.64 2.63 -7.85
C TYR A 29 -3.36 3.87 -7.34
N LYS A 30 -4.67 3.92 -7.52
CA LYS A 30 -5.48 5.07 -7.09
C LYS A 30 -5.41 5.27 -5.58
N VAL A 31 -5.47 4.17 -4.83
CA VAL A 31 -5.38 4.21 -3.37
C VAL A 31 -3.99 4.67 -2.93
N MET A 32 -2.93 4.14 -3.55
CA MET A 32 -1.56 4.56 -3.22
C MET A 32 -1.37 6.05 -3.46
N LYS A 33 -1.85 6.55 -4.60
CA LYS A 33 -1.74 7.98 -4.91
C LYS A 33 -2.48 8.82 -3.89
N TYR A 34 -3.67 8.41 -3.52
CA TYR A 34 -4.46 9.11 -2.51
C TYR A 34 -3.72 9.15 -1.17
N LEU A 35 -3.18 8.03 -0.75
CA LEU A 35 -2.47 7.94 0.52
C LEU A 35 -1.22 8.83 0.54
N GLN A 36 -0.48 8.88 -0.57
CA GLN A 36 0.65 9.78 -0.67
C GLN A 36 0.22 11.24 -0.54
N LEU A 37 -0.87 11.60 -1.18
CA LEU A 37 -1.40 12.97 -1.10
C LEU A 37 -1.80 13.35 0.31
N LYS A 38 -2.16 12.36 1.13
CA LYS A 38 -2.52 12.59 2.53
C LYS A 38 -1.32 12.53 3.48
N GLY A 39 -0.12 12.32 2.95
CA GLY A 39 1.10 12.36 3.74
C GLY A 39 1.56 11.03 4.29
N TYR A 40 0.95 9.93 3.86
CA TYR A 40 1.38 8.59 4.28
C TYR A 40 2.55 8.11 3.44
N LYS A 41 3.47 7.39 4.06
CA LYS A 41 4.55 6.71 3.36
C LYS A 41 4.04 5.36 2.90
N ILE A 42 4.02 5.13 1.59
CA ILE A 42 3.58 3.85 1.05
C ILE A 42 4.77 2.98 0.66
N PHE A 43 4.59 1.68 0.79
CA PHE A 43 5.57 0.68 0.41
C PHE A 43 4.90 -0.30 -0.55
N PRO A 44 5.03 -0.08 -1.87
CA PRO A 44 4.40 -0.98 -2.85
C PRO A 44 5.08 -2.34 -2.84
N ILE A 45 4.29 -3.40 -2.89
CA ILE A 45 4.81 -4.77 -2.91
C ILE A 45 4.20 -5.50 -4.10
N ASN A 46 5.07 -5.98 -5.00
CA ASN A 46 4.66 -6.79 -6.13
C ASN A 46 5.89 -7.52 -6.67
N PRO A 47 5.93 -8.87 -6.57
CA PRO A 47 7.10 -9.64 -7.01
C PRO A 47 7.40 -9.51 -8.50
N TYR A 48 6.42 -9.15 -9.31
CA TYR A 48 6.62 -8.97 -10.75
C TYR A 48 7.15 -7.60 -11.12
N LEU A 49 7.18 -6.66 -10.17
CA LEU A 49 7.61 -5.29 -10.40
C LEU A 49 8.77 -4.89 -9.49
N SER A 50 9.42 -5.86 -8.82
CA SER A 50 10.56 -5.56 -7.97
C SER A 50 11.64 -4.86 -8.78
N ASP A 51 12.37 -3.94 -8.15
CA ASP A 51 13.36 -3.05 -8.76
C ASP A 51 12.75 -1.98 -9.67
N LYS A 52 11.43 -1.93 -9.77
CA LYS A 52 10.74 -0.82 -10.45
C LYS A 52 10.29 0.20 -9.41
N LYS A 53 9.69 1.28 -9.91
CA LYS A 53 9.11 2.29 -9.01
C LYS A 53 7.66 2.56 -9.39
N ILE A 54 6.85 2.80 -8.36
CA ILE A 54 5.46 3.22 -8.53
C ILE A 54 5.29 4.49 -7.73
N LEU A 55 4.84 5.56 -8.35
CA LEU A 55 4.63 6.86 -7.71
C LEU A 55 5.90 7.33 -6.98
N GLY A 56 7.07 7.04 -7.55
CA GLY A 56 8.35 7.43 -6.95
C GLY A 56 8.85 6.54 -5.84
N GLU A 57 8.09 5.52 -5.47
CA GLU A 57 8.48 4.61 -4.38
C GLU A 57 9.03 3.30 -4.95
N THR A 58 10.06 2.78 -4.30
CA THR A 58 10.64 1.48 -4.68
C THR A 58 9.64 0.37 -4.44
N VAL A 59 9.49 -0.53 -5.41
CA VAL A 59 8.63 -1.70 -5.27
C VAL A 59 9.43 -2.84 -4.66
N TYR A 60 8.86 -3.45 -3.62
CA TYR A 60 9.48 -4.58 -2.93
C TYR A 60 8.89 -5.90 -3.41
N ASP A 61 9.71 -6.94 -3.35
CA ASP A 61 9.30 -8.28 -3.73
C ASP A 61 8.33 -8.87 -2.71
N LYS A 62 8.59 -8.65 -1.44
CA LYS A 62 7.78 -9.16 -0.34
C LYS A 62 7.90 -8.21 0.86
N ILE A 63 6.93 -8.33 1.77
CA ILE A 63 6.86 -7.42 2.92
C ILE A 63 8.09 -7.55 3.83
N GLU A 64 8.66 -8.73 3.93
CA GLU A 64 9.84 -8.98 4.76
C GLU A 64 11.06 -8.20 4.29
N ASP A 65 11.08 -7.76 3.04
CA ASP A 65 12.19 -6.97 2.50
C ASP A 65 12.14 -5.51 2.96
N ILE A 66 11.03 -5.07 3.55
CA ILE A 66 10.89 -3.71 4.05
C ILE A 66 11.48 -3.63 5.45
N GLN A 67 12.47 -2.76 5.62
CA GLN A 67 13.16 -2.62 6.91
C GLN A 67 12.48 -1.63 7.85
N ASN A 68 11.49 -0.91 7.37
CA ASN A 68 10.75 0.04 8.19
C ASN A 68 9.60 -0.65 8.93
N ASP A 69 9.20 -0.07 10.05
CA ASP A 69 7.99 -0.52 10.72
C ASP A 69 6.78 -0.17 9.86
N ILE A 70 5.88 -1.14 9.68
CA ILE A 70 4.68 -0.96 8.88
C ILE A 70 3.47 -0.94 9.82
N ASP A 71 2.71 0.14 9.76
CA ASP A 71 1.52 0.29 10.61
C ASP A 71 0.30 -0.42 10.04
N ILE A 72 0.14 -0.39 8.71
CA ILE A 72 -1.02 -0.99 8.05
C ILE A 72 -0.55 -1.78 6.84
N VAL A 73 -1.15 -2.94 6.64
CA VAL A 73 -0.96 -3.72 5.41
C VAL A 73 -2.27 -3.74 4.65
N ASN A 74 -2.23 -3.19 3.44
CA ASN A 74 -3.39 -3.11 2.54
C ASN A 74 -3.18 -4.11 1.42
N VAL A 75 -4.09 -5.09 1.29
CA VAL A 75 -3.93 -6.20 0.36
C VAL A 75 -4.95 -6.10 -0.77
N PHE A 76 -4.45 -5.99 -1.99
CA PHE A 76 -5.27 -6.03 -3.20
C PHE A 76 -5.11 -7.39 -3.88
N ARG A 77 -6.21 -7.98 -4.28
CA ARG A 77 -6.21 -9.28 -4.97
C ARG A 77 -6.76 -9.13 -6.39
N PRO A 78 -6.41 -10.06 -7.29
CA PRO A 78 -6.92 -10.01 -8.67
C PRO A 78 -8.45 -10.03 -8.78
N SER A 79 -9.14 -10.49 -7.75
CA SER A 79 -10.61 -10.52 -7.70
C SER A 79 -11.21 -9.20 -7.22
N ASP A 80 -10.41 -8.14 -7.14
CA ASP A 80 -10.80 -6.82 -6.64
C ASP A 80 -11.18 -6.79 -5.16
N GLU A 81 -10.85 -7.84 -4.43
CA GLU A 81 -11.02 -7.86 -2.99
C GLU A 81 -9.90 -7.06 -2.33
N VAL A 82 -10.27 -6.27 -1.33
CA VAL A 82 -9.31 -5.47 -0.59
C VAL A 82 -9.39 -5.81 0.88
N PHE A 83 -8.24 -6.10 1.45
CA PHE A 83 -8.12 -6.36 2.88
C PHE A 83 -7.18 -5.35 3.52
N ILE A 84 -7.55 -4.85 4.69
CA ILE A 84 -6.71 -3.96 5.47
C ILE A 84 -6.40 -4.65 6.78
N ILE A 85 -5.12 -4.83 7.03
CA ILE A 85 -4.65 -5.51 8.24
C ILE A 85 -3.86 -4.48 9.06
N ALA A 86 -4.36 -4.18 10.26
CA ALA A 86 -3.66 -3.31 11.18
C ALA A 86 -2.61 -4.14 11.93
N LYS A 87 -1.41 -3.63 11.96
CA LYS A 87 -0.31 -4.32 12.61
C LYS A 87 -0.24 -4.02 14.10
#